data_986117ef310a8aa053ac3c53eac1e587
#
_entry.id   986117ef310a8aa053ac3c53eac1e587
#
_cell.length_a   1.000
_cell.length_b   1.000
_cell.length_c   1.000
_cell.angle_alpha   90.00
_cell.angle_beta   90.00
_cell.angle_gamma   90.00
#
_symmetry.space_group_name_H-M   'P 1'
#
loop_
_entity.id
_entity.type
_entity.pdbx_description
1 polymer ?
#
loop_
_entity_poly.entity_id
_entity_poly.type
_entity_poly.pdbx_seq_one_letter_code
_entity_poly.pdbx_strand_id
1 'polypeptide(L)'
;MSNPDEILEQLTALSHYLGDPAHDLAILGEGNTSARLDEETFFVKASGHQLGTITPDGFCSVLFSRVLPAFEGAELSDTAVKETLLNCKADGDINVMPSVETFLHAYLLTLPNVHYVGHTHPTAVNAILCSRNAEEALAGRLFPDEIVCCGVAPCFVEYTDPGIPLARLLKQRVEEYAETYNEYPKVILMQNHGFIALGKTPKDVRTVTSMYVKTARVLIGTYAFGGPNFMTQEAVNRIHTRPDEHYRQRQIGK
;
A
#
# COMPACT_ATOMS: atom_id res chain seq x y z
N MET A 1 13.55 -19.68 -7.32
CA MET A 1 12.70 -19.37 -6.16
C MET A 1 13.54 -18.49 -5.24
N SER A 2 13.03 -17.34 -4.82
CA SER A 2 13.75 -16.48 -3.88
C SER A 2 13.84 -17.20 -2.53
N ASN A 3 14.95 -17.01 -1.83
CA ASN A 3 15.15 -17.60 -0.51
C ASN A 3 14.18 -16.92 0.49
N PRO A 4 13.38 -17.67 1.27
CA PRO A 4 12.47 -17.09 2.28
C PRO A 4 13.16 -16.14 3.25
N ASP A 5 14.37 -16.49 3.70
CA ASP A 5 15.17 -15.68 4.64
C ASP A 5 15.57 -14.34 4.01
N GLU A 6 15.91 -14.33 2.72
CA GLU A 6 16.25 -13.11 1.99
C GLU A 6 15.02 -12.18 1.84
N ILE A 7 13.85 -12.75 1.52
CA ILE A 7 12.62 -11.97 1.42
C ILE A 7 12.26 -11.37 2.78
N LEU A 8 12.39 -12.14 3.85
CA LEU A 8 12.10 -11.70 5.20
C LEU A 8 13.06 -10.61 5.68
N GLU A 9 14.35 -10.71 5.34
CA GLU A 9 15.35 -9.67 5.60
C GLU A 9 15.00 -8.38 4.84
N GLN A 10 14.67 -8.48 3.56
CA GLN A 10 14.26 -7.34 2.73
C GLN A 10 12.97 -6.69 3.27
N LEU A 11 11.99 -7.48 3.71
CA LEU A 11 10.74 -7.00 4.29
C LEU A 11 10.98 -6.30 5.63
N THR A 12 11.88 -6.83 6.46
CA THR A 12 12.31 -6.22 7.73
C THR A 12 12.96 -4.85 7.47
N ALA A 13 13.90 -4.79 6.51
CA ALA A 13 14.56 -3.54 6.14
C ALA A 13 13.58 -2.50 5.55
N LEU A 14 12.59 -2.94 4.75
CA LEU A 14 11.50 -2.06 4.28
C LEU A 14 10.68 -1.52 5.44
N SER A 15 10.32 -2.38 6.39
CA SER A 15 9.53 -2.01 7.57
C SER A 15 10.27 -0.99 8.43
N HIS A 16 11.56 -1.18 8.66
CA HIS A 16 12.40 -0.22 9.40
C HIS A 16 12.43 1.14 8.71
N TYR A 17 12.57 1.17 7.37
CA TYR A 17 12.51 2.42 6.63
C TYR A 17 11.16 3.12 6.77
N LEU A 18 10.05 2.38 6.65
CA LEU A 18 8.70 2.95 6.76
C LEU A 18 8.34 3.35 8.19
N GLY A 19 8.93 2.71 9.19
CA GLY A 19 8.75 3.01 10.61
C GLY A 19 9.80 3.96 11.21
N ASP A 20 10.72 4.49 10.40
CA ASP A 20 11.71 5.46 10.87
C ASP A 20 11.03 6.80 11.21
N PRO A 21 11.11 7.29 12.46
CA PRO A 21 10.50 8.56 12.88
C PRO A 21 10.92 9.76 12.03
N ALA A 22 12.12 9.73 11.43
CA ALA A 22 12.61 10.80 10.56
C ALA A 22 11.78 10.97 9.27
N HIS A 23 11.05 9.93 8.85
CA HIS A 23 10.23 9.96 7.65
C HIS A 23 8.79 10.42 7.89
N ASP A 24 8.29 10.38 9.14
CA ASP A 24 6.91 10.78 9.50
C ASP A 24 5.84 9.98 8.71
N LEU A 25 6.04 8.65 8.65
CA LEU A 25 5.17 7.75 7.88
C LEU A 25 4.26 6.88 8.76
N ALA A 26 4.71 6.52 9.96
CA ALA A 26 3.97 5.71 10.91
C ALA A 26 4.52 5.90 12.32
N ILE A 27 3.64 5.85 13.31
CA ILE A 27 4.00 5.90 14.74
C ILE A 27 3.42 4.69 15.47
N LEU A 28 4.01 4.32 16.60
CA LEU A 28 3.51 3.23 17.45
C LEU A 28 3.28 1.94 16.64
N GLY A 29 2.08 1.36 16.74
CA GLY A 29 1.68 0.14 16.03
C GLY A 29 1.06 0.36 14.65
N GLU A 30 1.03 1.60 14.14
CA GLU A 30 0.46 1.93 12.83
C GLU A 30 1.14 1.24 11.67
N GLY A 31 0.36 1.03 10.62
CA GLY A 31 0.84 0.50 9.37
C GLY A 31 1.28 -0.96 9.42
N ASN A 32 1.54 -1.51 8.27
CA ASN A 32 2.04 -2.86 8.11
C ASN A 32 2.68 -3.06 6.74
N THR A 33 3.46 -4.12 6.63
CA THR A 33 4.14 -4.50 5.40
C THR A 33 3.90 -5.97 5.12
N SER A 34 3.95 -6.33 3.85
CA SER A 34 3.90 -7.72 3.41
C SER A 34 4.77 -7.97 2.20
N ALA A 35 5.16 -9.22 1.99
CA ALA A 35 5.91 -9.67 0.83
C ALA A 35 5.43 -11.05 0.37
N ARG A 36 5.24 -11.21 -0.94
CA ARG A 36 4.92 -12.50 -1.55
C ARG A 36 6.14 -13.40 -1.49
N LEU A 37 5.99 -14.59 -0.95
CA LEU A 37 7.04 -15.60 -0.91
C LEU A 37 7.02 -16.47 -2.18
N ASP A 38 5.85 -17.00 -2.49
CA ASP A 38 5.60 -17.86 -3.65
C ASP A 38 4.13 -17.75 -4.12
N GLU A 39 3.65 -18.75 -4.87
CA GLU A 39 2.27 -18.80 -5.36
C GLU A 39 1.24 -19.09 -4.25
N GLU A 40 1.68 -19.68 -3.13
CA GLU A 40 0.81 -20.15 -2.06
C GLU A 40 0.88 -19.30 -0.79
N THR A 41 2.03 -18.63 -0.56
CA THR A 41 2.35 -18.01 0.73
C THR A 41 2.88 -16.59 0.60
N PHE A 42 2.66 -15.81 1.65
CA PHE A 42 3.24 -14.47 1.82
C PHE A 42 3.53 -14.18 3.29
N PHE A 43 4.48 -13.29 3.52
CA PHE A 43 4.73 -12.72 4.84
C PHE A 43 3.92 -11.45 5.06
N VAL A 44 3.38 -11.28 6.27
CA VAL A 44 2.70 -10.04 6.69
C VAL A 44 3.04 -9.72 8.14
N LYS A 45 3.17 -8.42 8.44
CA LYS A 45 3.42 -7.94 9.81
C LYS A 45 2.33 -8.45 10.77
N ALA A 46 2.78 -8.99 11.89
CA ALA A 46 1.90 -9.39 12.98
C ALA A 46 1.35 -8.18 13.74
N SER A 47 0.17 -8.36 14.32
CA SER A 47 -0.46 -7.39 15.21
C SER A 47 0.42 -7.13 16.45
N GLY A 48 0.45 -5.88 16.91
CA GLY A 48 1.20 -5.48 18.10
C GLY A 48 2.68 -5.14 17.88
N HIS A 49 3.24 -5.38 16.69
CA HIS A 49 4.61 -4.97 16.35
C HIS A 49 4.65 -3.58 15.72
N GLN A 50 5.74 -2.84 15.98
CA GLN A 50 6.02 -1.53 15.40
C GLN A 50 6.92 -1.69 14.19
N LEU A 51 6.64 -0.98 13.09
CA LEU A 51 7.43 -1.06 11.86
C LEU A 51 8.93 -0.76 12.08
N GLY A 52 9.24 0.29 12.86
CA GLY A 52 10.61 0.75 13.04
C GLY A 52 11.50 -0.18 13.88
N THR A 53 10.93 -1.14 14.60
CA THR A 53 11.67 -2.03 15.52
C THR A 53 11.36 -3.51 15.31
N ILE A 54 10.57 -3.84 14.29
CA ILE A 54 10.18 -5.22 14.00
C ILE A 54 11.40 -6.08 13.66
N THR A 55 11.39 -7.31 14.13
CA THR A 55 12.36 -8.36 13.81
C THR A 55 11.70 -9.45 12.97
N PRO A 56 12.44 -10.36 12.34
CA PRO A 56 11.88 -11.40 11.48
C PRO A 56 10.74 -12.21 12.12
N ASP A 57 10.79 -12.47 13.42
CA ASP A 57 9.76 -13.16 14.20
C ASP A 57 8.48 -12.34 14.40
N GLY A 58 8.49 -11.07 14.06
CA GLY A 58 7.31 -10.21 14.04
C GLY A 58 6.46 -10.34 12.75
N PHE A 59 6.79 -11.26 11.85
CA PHE A 59 6.01 -11.54 10.64
C PHE A 59 5.36 -12.92 10.72
N CYS A 60 4.14 -13.01 10.18
CA CYS A 60 3.43 -14.27 10.00
C CYS A 60 3.59 -14.74 8.55
N SER A 61 3.87 -16.03 8.36
CA SER A 61 3.67 -16.71 7.08
C SER A 61 2.20 -17.08 6.91
N VAL A 62 1.58 -16.67 5.82
CA VAL A 62 0.13 -16.77 5.58
C VAL A 62 -0.15 -17.45 4.26
N LEU A 63 -1.15 -18.34 4.22
CA LEU A 63 -1.64 -19.02 3.02
C LEU A 63 -2.72 -18.20 2.32
N PHE A 64 -2.51 -17.84 1.04
CA PHE A 64 -3.51 -17.16 0.21
C PHE A 64 -4.85 -17.91 0.20
N SER A 65 -4.80 -19.23 0.07
CA SER A 65 -6.00 -20.10 0.01
C SER A 65 -6.87 -20.06 1.26
N ARG A 66 -6.34 -19.58 2.38
CA ARG A 66 -7.11 -19.47 3.65
C ARG A 66 -7.65 -18.06 3.89
N VAL A 67 -7.13 -17.05 3.19
CA VAL A 67 -7.52 -15.63 3.35
C VAL A 67 -8.46 -15.18 2.24
N LEU A 68 -8.13 -15.48 0.97
CA LEU A 68 -8.88 -15.00 -0.18
C LEU A 68 -10.37 -15.39 -0.19
N PRO A 69 -10.79 -16.59 0.26
CA PRO A 69 -12.21 -16.94 0.28
C PRO A 69 -13.07 -16.03 1.17
N ALA A 70 -12.48 -15.29 2.11
CA ALA A 70 -13.20 -14.31 2.94
C ALA A 70 -13.80 -13.15 2.12
N PHE A 71 -13.32 -12.92 0.88
CA PHE A 71 -13.89 -11.92 -0.03
C PHE A 71 -15.21 -12.37 -0.66
N GLU A 72 -15.42 -13.66 -0.81
CA GLU A 72 -16.54 -14.24 -1.57
C GLU A 72 -17.76 -14.55 -0.68
N GLY A 73 -17.56 -14.61 0.64
CA GLY A 73 -18.59 -15.01 1.59
C GLY A 73 -19.52 -13.88 2.05
N ALA A 74 -20.48 -14.21 2.90
CA ALA A 74 -21.26 -13.24 3.66
C ALA A 74 -20.37 -12.43 4.62
N GLU A 75 -20.93 -11.38 5.23
CA GLU A 75 -20.22 -10.66 6.30
C GLU A 75 -19.87 -11.63 7.43
N LEU A 76 -18.60 -11.55 7.85
CA LEU A 76 -18.11 -12.35 8.97
C LEU A 76 -18.28 -11.56 10.27
N SER A 77 -18.65 -12.24 11.34
CA SER A 77 -18.61 -11.66 12.68
C SER A 77 -17.15 -11.44 13.12
N ASP A 78 -16.91 -10.57 14.09
CA ASP A 78 -15.57 -10.33 14.66
C ASP A 78 -14.90 -11.63 15.14
N THR A 79 -15.68 -12.55 15.69
CA THR A 79 -15.19 -13.88 16.10
C THR A 79 -14.71 -14.69 14.90
N ALA A 80 -15.49 -14.73 13.81
CA ALA A 80 -15.12 -15.44 12.59
C ALA A 80 -13.92 -14.82 11.88
N VAL A 81 -13.80 -13.49 11.90
CA VAL A 81 -12.60 -12.77 11.40
C VAL A 81 -11.37 -13.20 12.19
N LYS A 82 -11.45 -13.21 13.53
CA LYS A 82 -10.36 -13.64 14.40
C LYS A 82 -9.97 -15.10 14.15
N GLU A 83 -10.94 -15.98 14.03
CA GLU A 83 -10.71 -17.41 13.72
C GLU A 83 -10.05 -17.58 12.34
N THR A 84 -10.48 -16.83 11.33
CA THR A 84 -9.87 -16.84 10.00
C THR A 84 -8.40 -16.41 10.08
N LEU A 85 -8.08 -15.32 10.79
CA LEU A 85 -6.71 -14.84 10.98
C LEU A 85 -5.83 -15.84 11.75
N LEU A 86 -6.36 -16.52 12.76
CA LEU A 86 -5.61 -17.56 13.48
C LEU A 86 -5.32 -18.79 12.60
N ASN A 87 -6.27 -19.14 11.74
CA ASN A 87 -6.19 -20.35 10.91
C ASN A 87 -5.49 -20.12 9.56
N CYS A 88 -5.25 -18.87 9.16
CA CYS A 88 -4.64 -18.59 7.86
C CYS A 88 -3.10 -18.77 7.82
N LYS A 89 -2.45 -18.94 8.96
CA LYS A 89 -1.00 -19.12 9.05
C LYS A 89 -0.55 -20.44 8.43
N ALA A 90 0.61 -20.41 7.76
CA ALA A 90 1.17 -21.58 7.11
C ALA A 90 1.87 -22.53 8.11
N ASP A 91 2.51 -21.97 9.13
CA ASP A 91 3.43 -22.63 10.04
C ASP A 91 2.82 -22.98 11.42
N GLY A 92 1.56 -22.68 11.64
CA GLY A 92 0.85 -23.08 12.87
C GLY A 92 1.36 -22.44 14.18
N ASP A 93 2.26 -21.46 14.11
CA ASP A 93 2.68 -20.72 15.30
C ASP A 93 1.48 -19.94 15.87
N ILE A 94 1.06 -20.33 17.05
CA ILE A 94 -0.11 -19.77 17.73
C ILE A 94 0.16 -18.47 18.47
N ASN A 95 1.43 -18.10 18.65
CA ASN A 95 1.82 -16.98 19.51
C ASN A 95 1.73 -15.63 18.82
N VAL A 96 1.70 -15.61 17.48
CA VAL A 96 1.70 -14.41 16.68
C VAL A 96 0.44 -14.32 15.83
N MET A 97 -0.29 -13.22 15.90
CA MET A 97 -1.55 -13.02 15.19
C MET A 97 -1.33 -12.06 14.01
N PRO A 98 -1.70 -12.43 12.78
CA PRO A 98 -1.64 -11.52 11.65
C PRO A 98 -2.46 -10.25 11.90
N SER A 99 -2.07 -9.13 11.28
CA SER A 99 -2.87 -7.91 11.29
C SER A 99 -4.27 -8.16 10.73
N VAL A 100 -5.27 -7.43 11.21
CA VAL A 100 -6.63 -7.45 10.65
C VAL A 100 -6.64 -7.02 9.17
N GLU A 101 -5.64 -6.30 8.73
CA GLU A 101 -5.47 -5.86 7.34
C GLU A 101 -4.80 -6.92 6.44
N THR A 102 -4.51 -8.09 6.96
CA THR A 102 -4.01 -9.24 6.18
C THR A 102 -4.90 -9.55 4.98
N PHE A 103 -6.20 -9.32 5.08
CA PHE A 103 -7.14 -9.51 3.97
C PHE A 103 -6.80 -8.64 2.77
N LEU A 104 -6.62 -7.33 2.95
CA LEU A 104 -6.25 -6.45 1.85
C LEU A 104 -4.85 -6.75 1.30
N HIS A 105 -3.89 -7.10 2.17
CA HIS A 105 -2.55 -7.51 1.73
C HIS A 105 -2.59 -8.76 0.86
N ALA A 106 -3.38 -9.76 1.25
CA ALA A 106 -3.55 -10.99 0.46
C ALA A 106 -4.05 -10.67 -0.96
N TYR A 107 -5.07 -9.84 -1.10
CA TYR A 107 -5.57 -9.43 -2.41
C TYR A 107 -4.51 -8.68 -3.22
N LEU A 108 -3.89 -7.66 -2.63
CA LEU A 108 -2.92 -6.81 -3.33
C LEU A 108 -1.70 -7.60 -3.82
N LEU A 109 -1.25 -8.60 -3.07
CA LEU A 109 -0.15 -9.46 -3.47
C LEU A 109 -0.52 -10.47 -4.58
N THR A 110 -1.80 -10.62 -4.94
CA THR A 110 -2.21 -11.38 -6.14
C THR A 110 -2.09 -10.57 -7.44
N LEU A 111 -1.96 -9.24 -7.34
CA LEU A 111 -1.90 -8.37 -8.50
C LEU A 111 -0.60 -8.58 -9.30
N PRO A 112 -0.63 -8.45 -10.64
CA PRO A 112 0.55 -8.56 -11.47
C PRO A 112 1.64 -7.56 -11.06
N ASN A 113 2.89 -8.04 -10.95
CA ASN A 113 4.06 -7.26 -10.56
C ASN A 113 4.02 -6.63 -9.15
N VAL A 114 3.12 -7.06 -8.29
CA VAL A 114 3.09 -6.67 -6.87
C VAL A 114 3.66 -7.81 -6.04
N HIS A 115 4.86 -7.61 -5.50
CA HIS A 115 5.51 -8.56 -4.59
C HIS A 115 5.69 -8.01 -3.19
N TYR A 116 5.62 -6.68 -3.03
CA TYR A 116 5.73 -5.97 -1.76
C TYR A 116 4.61 -4.96 -1.62
N VAL A 117 4.05 -4.86 -0.42
CA VAL A 117 3.05 -3.89 -0.03
C VAL A 117 3.54 -3.15 1.21
N GLY A 118 3.48 -1.83 1.17
CA GLY A 118 3.72 -0.97 2.33
C GLY A 118 2.50 -0.13 2.63
N HIS A 119 1.89 -0.35 3.78
CA HIS A 119 0.79 0.47 4.31
C HIS A 119 1.31 1.34 5.45
N THR A 120 1.06 2.64 5.37
CA THR A 120 1.50 3.65 6.33
C THR A 120 0.46 4.75 6.49
N HIS A 121 0.63 5.59 7.53
CA HIS A 121 -0.26 6.72 7.84
C HIS A 121 0.51 8.06 7.80
N PRO A 122 1.14 8.46 6.68
CA PRO A 122 1.98 9.65 6.64
C PRO A 122 1.18 10.89 7.01
N THR A 123 1.67 11.69 7.96
CA THR A 123 0.96 12.87 8.46
C THR A 123 0.50 13.80 7.33
N ALA A 124 1.35 14.06 6.35
CA ALA A 124 1.01 14.94 5.23
C ALA A 124 -0.09 14.36 4.32
N VAL A 125 -0.11 13.03 4.10
CA VAL A 125 -1.15 12.36 3.30
C VAL A 125 -2.46 12.33 4.09
N ASN A 126 -2.40 11.96 5.37
CA ASN A 126 -3.58 11.91 6.24
C ASN A 126 -4.20 13.29 6.47
N ALA A 127 -3.41 14.37 6.48
CA ALA A 127 -3.96 15.73 6.55
C ALA A 127 -4.93 16.01 5.39
N ILE A 128 -4.67 15.45 4.21
CA ILE A 128 -5.56 15.58 3.05
C ILE A 128 -6.70 14.56 3.14
N LEU A 129 -6.39 13.27 3.42
CA LEU A 129 -7.37 12.18 3.48
C LEU A 129 -8.46 12.40 4.54
N CYS A 130 -8.16 13.13 5.61
CA CYS A 130 -9.12 13.51 6.65
C CYS A 130 -9.86 14.84 6.34
N SER A 131 -9.63 15.44 5.18
CA SER A 131 -10.33 16.66 4.78
C SER A 131 -11.68 16.34 4.12
N ARG A 132 -12.58 17.35 4.09
CA ARG A 132 -13.90 17.22 3.45
C ARG A 132 -13.81 17.01 1.94
N ASN A 133 -12.76 17.50 1.31
CA ASN A 133 -12.58 17.50 -0.16
C ASN A 133 -11.40 16.58 -0.54
N ALA A 134 -11.18 15.51 0.22
CA ALA A 134 -10.02 14.62 0.03
C ALA A 134 -9.93 14.06 -1.40
N GLU A 135 -11.02 13.52 -1.92
CA GLU A 135 -11.06 12.92 -3.26
C GLU A 135 -10.75 13.95 -4.35
N GLU A 136 -11.41 15.11 -4.32
CA GLU A 136 -11.18 16.19 -5.29
C GLU A 136 -9.74 16.71 -5.22
N ALA A 137 -9.20 16.91 -4.02
CA ALA A 137 -7.84 17.41 -3.82
C ALA A 137 -6.78 16.43 -4.33
N LEU A 138 -7.07 15.13 -4.35
CA LEU A 138 -6.14 14.08 -4.75
C LEU A 138 -6.34 13.57 -6.19
N ALA A 139 -7.36 14.08 -6.89
CA ALA A 139 -7.73 13.60 -8.23
C ALA A 139 -6.68 13.91 -9.32
N GLY A 140 -5.95 15.03 -9.18
CA GLY A 140 -5.00 15.51 -10.21
C GLY A 140 -3.55 15.15 -9.96
N ARG A 141 -2.70 15.43 -10.95
CA ARG A 141 -1.24 15.32 -10.86
C ARG A 141 -0.61 16.71 -10.88
N LEU A 142 0.43 16.92 -10.06
CA LEU A 142 1.05 18.23 -9.85
C LEU A 142 2.31 18.44 -10.67
N PHE A 143 3.12 17.39 -10.87
CA PHE A 143 4.42 17.51 -11.53
C PHE A 143 4.90 16.16 -12.12
N PRO A 144 5.84 16.17 -13.07
CA PRO A 144 6.27 14.96 -13.78
C PRO A 144 6.81 13.84 -12.90
N ASP A 145 7.64 14.13 -11.88
CA ASP A 145 8.22 13.09 -11.01
C ASP A 145 7.16 12.31 -10.21
N GLU A 146 6.05 12.95 -9.86
CA GLU A 146 4.89 12.27 -9.26
C GLU A 146 4.34 11.19 -10.20
N ILE A 147 4.14 11.54 -11.48
CA ILE A 147 3.61 10.62 -12.50
C ILE A 147 4.57 9.45 -12.71
N VAL A 148 5.86 9.76 -12.83
CA VAL A 148 6.92 8.76 -13.04
C VAL A 148 6.96 7.73 -11.91
N CYS A 149 6.90 8.17 -10.67
CA CYS A 149 6.99 7.30 -9.50
C CYS A 149 5.66 6.64 -9.12
N CYS A 150 4.56 7.42 -9.15
CA CYS A 150 3.28 7.04 -8.55
C CYS A 150 2.18 6.68 -9.56
N GLY A 151 2.47 6.76 -10.89
CA GLY A 151 1.49 6.44 -11.93
C GLY A 151 0.58 7.60 -12.31
N VAL A 152 -0.36 7.33 -13.20
CA VAL A 152 -1.26 8.34 -13.82
C VAL A 152 -2.29 8.91 -12.87
N ALA A 153 -2.75 8.13 -11.89
CA ALA A 153 -3.72 8.50 -10.88
C ALA A 153 -3.49 7.70 -9.59
N PRO A 154 -3.96 8.12 -8.42
CA PRO A 154 -4.10 7.24 -7.26
C PRO A 154 -5.41 6.47 -7.37
N CYS A 155 -5.50 5.32 -6.72
CA CYS A 155 -6.76 4.64 -6.45
C CYS A 155 -7.32 5.18 -5.13
N PHE A 156 -8.46 5.85 -5.16
CA PHE A 156 -9.12 6.38 -3.97
C PHE A 156 -10.14 5.37 -3.45
N VAL A 157 -10.13 5.14 -2.14
CA VAL A 157 -11.05 4.24 -1.43
C VAL A 157 -11.72 5.03 -0.32
N GLU A 158 -13.04 5.11 -0.35
CA GLU A 158 -13.85 5.80 0.64
C GLU A 158 -13.73 5.12 1.99
N TYR A 159 -14.04 5.86 3.06
CA TYR A 159 -13.99 5.29 4.40
C TYR A 159 -14.97 4.13 4.58
N THR A 160 -14.47 3.05 5.11
CA THR A 160 -15.25 1.93 5.66
C THR A 160 -14.45 1.31 6.82
N ASP A 161 -15.10 0.46 7.60
CA ASP A 161 -14.46 -0.18 8.75
C ASP A 161 -13.29 -1.07 8.33
N PRO A 162 -12.16 -1.02 9.07
CA PRO A 162 -11.01 -1.87 8.81
C PRO A 162 -11.36 -3.38 8.81
N GLY A 163 -10.55 -4.16 8.10
CA GLY A 163 -10.75 -5.59 7.96
C GLY A 163 -11.42 -5.99 6.64
N ILE A 164 -12.34 -6.93 6.66
CA ILE A 164 -12.96 -7.47 5.44
C ILE A 164 -13.77 -6.42 4.68
N PRO A 165 -14.58 -5.54 5.31
CA PRO A 165 -15.28 -4.48 4.58
C PRO A 165 -14.33 -3.60 3.77
N LEU A 166 -13.25 -3.14 4.40
CA LEU A 166 -12.22 -2.34 3.72
C LEU A 166 -11.55 -3.13 2.60
N ALA A 167 -11.19 -4.38 2.83
CA ALA A 167 -10.54 -5.21 1.83
C ALA A 167 -11.43 -5.44 0.59
N ARG A 168 -12.74 -5.63 0.77
CA ARG A 168 -13.72 -5.77 -0.31
C ARG A 168 -13.86 -4.48 -1.12
N LEU A 169 -14.05 -3.35 -0.44
CA LEU A 169 -14.18 -2.05 -1.10
C LEU A 169 -12.89 -1.71 -1.86
N LEU A 170 -11.73 -1.94 -1.23
CA LEU A 170 -10.43 -1.73 -1.87
C LEU A 170 -10.29 -2.59 -3.13
N LYS A 171 -10.66 -3.88 -3.07
CA LYS A 171 -10.67 -4.75 -4.24
C LYS A 171 -11.52 -4.16 -5.36
N GLN A 172 -12.75 -3.76 -5.06
CA GLN A 172 -13.66 -3.15 -6.04
C GLN A 172 -13.02 -1.90 -6.68
N ARG A 173 -12.46 -0.98 -5.89
CA ARG A 173 -11.84 0.26 -6.41
C ARG A 173 -10.59 0.00 -7.25
N VAL A 174 -9.79 -1.00 -6.88
CA VAL A 174 -8.61 -1.41 -7.66
C VAL A 174 -9.01 -2.03 -8.99
N GLU A 175 -10.07 -2.81 -9.05
CA GLU A 175 -10.61 -3.38 -10.28
C GLU A 175 -11.19 -2.29 -11.19
N GLU A 176 -11.98 -1.36 -10.66
CA GLU A 176 -12.49 -0.17 -11.39
C GLU A 176 -11.34 0.71 -11.92
N TYR A 177 -10.27 0.87 -11.12
CA TYR A 177 -9.06 1.58 -11.55
C TYR A 177 -8.41 0.85 -12.74
N ALA A 178 -8.25 -0.47 -12.65
CA ALA A 178 -7.63 -1.26 -13.70
C ALA A 178 -8.43 -1.22 -15.02
N GLU A 179 -9.76 -1.22 -14.94
CA GLU A 179 -10.63 -1.03 -16.11
C GLU A 179 -10.48 0.36 -16.73
N THR A 180 -10.35 1.40 -15.90
CA THR A 180 -10.25 2.79 -16.35
C THR A 180 -8.90 3.11 -17.00
N TYR A 181 -7.80 2.64 -16.40
CA TYR A 181 -6.44 3.03 -16.79
C TYR A 181 -5.67 1.92 -17.53
N ASN A 182 -6.25 0.72 -17.66
CA ASN A 182 -5.61 -0.47 -18.25
C ASN A 182 -4.27 -0.82 -17.55
N GLU A 183 -4.14 -0.47 -16.28
CA GLU A 183 -3.01 -0.80 -15.40
C GLU A 183 -3.46 -0.86 -13.94
N TYR A 184 -2.71 -1.54 -13.09
CA TYR A 184 -2.97 -1.54 -11.64
C TYR A 184 -2.33 -0.32 -10.97
N PRO A 185 -2.97 0.22 -9.88
CA PRO A 185 -2.44 1.39 -9.19
C PRO A 185 -1.12 1.08 -8.48
N LYS A 186 -0.23 2.07 -8.40
CA LYS A 186 0.94 2.05 -7.52
C LYS A 186 0.64 2.63 -6.14
N VAL A 187 -0.40 3.46 -6.06
CA VAL A 187 -0.82 4.22 -4.89
C VAL A 187 -2.29 3.96 -4.62
N ILE A 188 -2.62 3.56 -3.40
CA ILE A 188 -3.99 3.47 -2.92
C ILE A 188 -4.14 4.41 -1.73
N LEU A 189 -5.18 5.21 -1.74
CA LEU A 189 -5.51 6.23 -0.75
C LEU A 189 -6.81 5.85 -0.06
N MET A 190 -6.76 5.63 1.24
CA MET A 190 -7.93 5.25 2.03
C MET A 190 -8.37 6.45 2.87
N GLN A 191 -9.57 6.96 2.58
CA GLN A 191 -10.15 8.12 3.27
C GLN A 191 -10.19 7.89 4.79
N ASN A 192 -9.81 8.90 5.57
CA ASN A 192 -9.75 8.86 7.04
C ASN A 192 -8.94 7.70 7.62
N HIS A 193 -8.02 7.11 6.86
CA HIS A 193 -7.25 5.97 7.29
C HIS A 193 -5.76 6.14 6.95
N GLY A 194 -5.35 5.92 5.71
CA GLY A 194 -3.95 5.92 5.37
C GLY A 194 -3.66 5.67 3.89
N PHE A 195 -2.44 5.26 3.64
CA PHE A 195 -1.80 5.17 2.33
C PHE A 195 -1.20 3.78 2.11
N ILE A 196 -1.35 3.24 0.90
CA ILE A 196 -0.68 2.01 0.50
C ILE A 196 0.17 2.27 -0.75
N ALA A 197 1.42 1.82 -0.71
CA ALA A 197 2.32 1.74 -1.85
C ALA A 197 2.52 0.29 -2.28
N LEU A 198 2.44 0.04 -3.59
CA LEU A 198 2.63 -1.25 -4.22
C LEU A 198 3.93 -1.27 -5.03
N GLY A 199 4.66 -2.37 -4.97
CA GLY A 199 5.91 -2.51 -5.69
C GLY A 199 6.31 -3.96 -5.99
N LYS A 200 7.15 -4.12 -7.02
CA LYS A 200 7.80 -5.39 -7.32
C LYS A 200 8.98 -5.65 -6.39
N THR A 201 9.58 -4.59 -5.88
CA THR A 201 10.73 -4.61 -4.97
C THR A 201 10.48 -3.73 -3.75
N PRO A 202 11.20 -3.92 -2.63
CA PRO A 202 11.16 -3.00 -1.49
C PRO A 202 11.50 -1.55 -1.88
N LYS A 203 12.40 -1.39 -2.83
CA LYS A 203 12.82 -0.09 -3.34
C LYS A 203 11.68 0.65 -4.07
N ASP A 204 10.84 -0.08 -4.82
CA ASP A 204 9.66 0.51 -5.47
C ASP A 204 8.71 1.08 -4.43
N VAL A 205 8.39 0.30 -3.38
CA VAL A 205 7.53 0.74 -2.27
C VAL A 205 8.08 1.99 -1.60
N ARG A 206 9.40 2.01 -1.30
CA ARG A 206 10.07 3.20 -0.72
C ARG A 206 9.98 4.41 -1.65
N THR A 207 10.23 4.22 -2.95
CA THR A 207 10.21 5.29 -3.95
C THR A 207 8.81 5.90 -4.08
N VAL A 208 7.79 5.04 -4.22
CA VAL A 208 6.39 5.46 -4.30
C VAL A 208 5.98 6.21 -3.03
N THR A 209 6.28 5.67 -1.85
CA THR A 209 5.95 6.30 -0.56
C THR A 209 6.61 7.67 -0.42
N SER A 210 7.92 7.75 -0.65
CA SER A 210 8.66 9.02 -0.51
C SER A 210 8.17 10.10 -1.47
N MET A 211 7.90 9.71 -2.73
CA MET A 211 7.39 10.65 -3.73
C MET A 211 5.97 11.11 -3.39
N TYR A 212 5.10 10.19 -2.96
CA TYR A 212 3.74 10.56 -2.64
C TYR A 212 3.62 11.46 -1.41
N VAL A 213 4.45 11.23 -0.39
CA VAL A 213 4.55 12.12 0.77
C VAL A 213 5.04 13.52 0.36
N LYS A 214 6.04 13.60 -0.54
CA LYS A 214 6.47 14.88 -1.12
C LYS A 214 5.31 15.55 -1.87
N THR A 215 4.58 14.80 -2.69
CA THR A 215 3.40 15.30 -3.43
C THR A 215 2.35 15.88 -2.47
N ALA A 216 2.01 15.17 -1.39
CA ALA A 216 1.06 15.63 -0.39
C ALA A 216 1.51 16.96 0.26
N ARG A 217 2.80 17.07 0.62
CA ARG A 217 3.37 18.31 1.18
C ARG A 217 3.32 19.47 0.17
N VAL A 218 3.61 19.22 -1.10
CA VAL A 218 3.48 20.22 -2.17
C VAL A 218 2.03 20.64 -2.32
N LEU A 219 1.09 19.67 -2.41
CA LEU A 219 -0.34 19.94 -2.54
C LEU A 219 -0.85 20.83 -1.40
N ILE A 220 -0.57 20.50 -0.16
CA ILE A 220 -0.92 21.31 1.02
C ILE A 220 -0.37 22.74 0.85
N GLY A 221 0.89 22.88 0.45
CA GLY A 221 1.52 24.18 0.24
C GLY A 221 0.86 25.03 -0.83
N THR A 222 0.26 24.43 -1.87
CA THR A 222 -0.41 25.18 -2.95
C THR A 222 -1.60 26.00 -2.46
N TYR A 223 -2.28 25.58 -1.42
CA TYR A 223 -3.44 26.27 -0.88
C TYR A 223 -3.10 27.64 -0.29
N ALA A 224 -1.85 27.86 0.13
CA ALA A 224 -1.37 29.20 0.51
C ALA A 224 -1.27 30.17 -0.69
N PHE A 225 -1.26 29.65 -1.91
CA PHE A 225 -1.10 30.41 -3.15
C PHE A 225 -2.31 30.28 -4.09
N GLY A 226 -3.50 29.96 -3.57
CA GLY A 226 -4.75 29.89 -4.34
C GLY A 226 -5.16 28.49 -4.78
N GLY A 227 -4.50 27.45 -4.32
CA GLY A 227 -4.80 26.05 -4.61
C GLY A 227 -3.94 25.43 -5.71
N PRO A 228 -4.10 24.13 -5.99
CA PRO A 228 -3.29 23.41 -6.96
C PRO A 228 -3.63 23.82 -8.40
N ASN A 229 -2.61 23.88 -9.24
CA ASN A 229 -2.75 23.94 -10.70
C ASN A 229 -2.39 22.55 -11.25
N PHE A 230 -3.39 21.71 -11.38
CA PHE A 230 -3.18 20.34 -11.86
C PHE A 230 -2.75 20.30 -13.33
N MET A 231 -1.91 19.34 -13.66
CA MET A 231 -1.52 19.03 -15.04
C MET A 231 -2.76 18.54 -15.83
N THR A 232 -2.81 18.88 -17.12
CA THR A 232 -3.85 18.33 -17.99
C THR A 232 -3.67 16.82 -18.18
N GLN A 233 -4.75 16.09 -18.42
CA GLN A 233 -4.66 14.64 -18.66
C GLN A 233 -3.78 14.30 -19.85
N GLU A 234 -3.75 15.15 -20.89
CA GLU A 234 -2.84 14.99 -22.03
C GLU A 234 -1.36 15.05 -21.59
N ALA A 235 -1.01 16.02 -20.74
CA ALA A 235 0.34 16.15 -20.21
C ALA A 235 0.72 14.97 -19.31
N VAL A 236 -0.22 14.49 -18.47
CA VAL A 236 -0.03 13.29 -17.63
C VAL A 236 0.26 12.07 -18.50
N ASN A 237 -0.58 11.79 -19.48
CA ASN A 237 -0.42 10.65 -20.39
C ASN A 237 0.89 10.74 -21.17
N ARG A 238 1.26 11.93 -21.63
CA ARG A 238 2.53 12.14 -22.32
C ARG A 238 3.74 11.83 -21.45
N ILE A 239 3.76 12.27 -20.18
CA ILE A 239 4.87 11.96 -19.25
C ILE A 239 4.89 10.47 -18.97
N HIS A 240 3.74 9.84 -18.72
CA HIS A 240 3.65 8.43 -18.39
C HIS A 240 4.19 7.52 -19.51
N THR A 241 4.00 7.89 -20.79
CA THR A 241 4.41 7.08 -21.95
C THR A 241 5.78 7.45 -22.53
N ARG A 242 6.49 8.44 -22.00
CA ARG A 242 7.79 8.90 -22.54
C ARG A 242 8.90 7.85 -22.35
N PRO A 243 9.65 7.49 -23.41
CA PRO A 243 10.73 6.50 -23.33
C PRO A 243 11.89 6.91 -22.41
N ASP A 244 12.23 8.21 -22.34
CA ASP A 244 13.28 8.74 -21.49
C ASP A 244 12.87 8.65 -19.99
N GLU A 245 11.61 8.85 -19.66
CA GLU A 245 11.09 8.65 -18.30
C GLU A 245 11.06 7.17 -17.91
N HIS A 246 10.74 6.27 -18.81
CA HIS A 246 10.88 4.83 -18.59
C HIS A 246 12.33 4.40 -18.37
N TYR A 247 13.29 5.03 -19.08
CA TYR A 247 14.70 4.82 -18.81
C TYR A 247 15.08 5.31 -17.41
N ARG A 248 14.64 6.51 -17.03
CA ARG A 248 14.88 7.11 -15.71
C ARG A 248 14.29 6.25 -14.59
N GLN A 249 13.05 5.75 -14.72
CA GLN A 249 12.45 4.82 -13.77
C GLN A 249 13.33 3.58 -13.54
N ARG A 250 13.85 2.98 -14.62
CA ARG A 250 14.76 1.84 -14.54
C ARG A 250 16.09 2.15 -13.85
N GLN A 251 16.56 3.38 -13.91
CA GLN A 251 17.79 3.82 -13.20
C GLN A 251 17.51 4.12 -11.71
N ILE A 252 16.38 4.72 -11.40
CA ILE A 252 15.93 4.92 -10.01
C ILE A 252 15.67 3.57 -9.33
N GLY A 253 15.21 2.58 -10.08
CA GLY A 253 14.96 1.20 -9.62
C GLY A 253 16.23 0.34 -9.45
N LYS A 254 17.42 0.80 -9.86
CA LYS A 254 18.71 0.15 -9.62
C LYS A 254 19.36 0.75 -8.38
#